data_2137e3b84933f07215c8eaec5be5470d
#
_entry.id   2137e3b84933f07215c8eaec5be5470d
#
_cell.length_a   1.000
_cell.length_b   1.000
_cell.length_c   1.000
_cell.angle_alpha   90.00
_cell.angle_beta   90.00
_cell.angle_gamma   90.00
#
_symmetry.space_group_name_H-M   'P 1'
#
loop_
_entity.id
_entity.type
_entity.pdbx_description
1 polymer ?
#
loop_
_entity_poly.entity_id
_entity_poly.type
_entity_poly.pdbx_seq_one_letter_code
_entity_poly.pdbx_strand_id
1 'polypeptide(L)'
;MNSKFLRSTLITIVSLTMAGIIYAGKKPEEQSGYDKTKDVGLKAPKEAEVLFDGSMKSVKKNWEMWPKKDMEITWEIMDNPNGDGKTLMSAGGKSWGSHDLVTKKKYSSYEGHVEFVMMGARGDGKPDGYTNSGVYMQNRYEIQIESPKGKDIADPYNWKIGGHGIAAFCMDRVPDRNAWRPNGQWHAFHFIFKDAKWDGDNKIANARATVWWNGIKVHDNAEVKNCLLYTSP
;
A
#
# COMPACT_ATOMS: atom_id res chain seq x y z
N MET A 1 -30.64 21.54 3.00
CA MET A 1 -29.25 21.82 2.51
C MET A 1 -28.54 20.53 2.42
N ASN A 2 -28.43 19.96 1.21
CA ASN A 2 -27.79 18.66 0.99
C ASN A 2 -26.27 18.83 0.93
N SER A 3 -25.57 18.60 2.03
CA SER A 3 -24.13 18.46 1.99
C SER A 3 -23.81 17.05 1.46
N LYS A 4 -23.51 16.95 0.17
CA LYS A 4 -22.86 15.79 -0.39
C LYS A 4 -21.45 15.72 0.20
N PHE A 5 -21.27 14.99 1.30
CA PHE A 5 -19.95 14.62 1.78
C PHE A 5 -19.26 13.78 0.69
N LEU A 6 -18.39 14.41 -0.07
CA LEU A 6 -17.43 13.72 -0.93
C LEU A 6 -16.46 12.96 -0.01
N ARG A 7 -16.71 11.69 0.19
CA ARG A 7 -15.80 10.83 0.95
C ARG A 7 -14.50 10.65 0.15
N SER A 8 -13.41 11.05 0.76
CA SER A 8 -12.12 11.09 0.12
C SER A 8 -11.37 9.80 0.34
N THR A 9 -10.93 9.18 -0.73
CA THR A 9 -10.01 8.05 -0.71
C THR A 9 -8.58 8.56 -0.78
N LEU A 10 -7.78 8.16 0.19
CA LEU A 10 -6.35 8.39 0.23
C LEU A 10 -5.63 7.05 0.15
N ILE A 11 -4.67 6.92 -0.74
CA ILE A 11 -3.65 5.90 -0.67
C ILE A 11 -2.47 6.54 0.05
N THR A 12 -2.21 6.09 1.27
CA THR A 12 -1.06 6.54 2.06
C THR A 12 -0.02 5.45 2.06
N ILE A 13 1.22 5.79 1.81
CA ILE A 13 2.34 4.86 1.79
C ILE A 13 3.40 5.39 2.76
N VAL A 14 3.69 4.60 3.78
CA VAL A 14 4.58 4.95 4.89
C VAL A 14 5.89 4.18 4.79
N SER A 15 7.00 4.88 4.84
CA SER A 15 8.41 4.43 4.87
C SER A 15 8.75 3.20 4.03
N LEU A 16 8.92 3.38 2.72
CA LEU A 16 9.21 2.30 1.79
C LEU A 16 10.14 2.75 0.66
N THR A 17 11.00 1.86 0.21
CA THR A 17 11.63 2.01 -1.10
C THR A 17 10.67 1.43 -2.13
N MET A 18 10.11 2.28 -2.97
CA MET A 18 9.18 1.88 -4.00
C MET A 18 9.81 2.07 -5.37
N ALA A 19 9.85 1.00 -6.15
CA ALA A 19 9.86 1.10 -7.59
C ALA A 19 8.56 0.48 -8.06
N GLY A 20 7.88 1.14 -8.93
CA GLY A 20 6.73 0.50 -9.48
C GLY A 20 5.64 1.47 -9.88
N ILE A 21 4.76 0.92 -10.63
CA ILE A 21 3.60 1.59 -11.16
C ILE A 21 2.51 1.43 -10.13
N ILE A 22 2.22 2.50 -9.37
CA ILE A 22 0.96 2.56 -8.65
C ILE A 22 -0.06 3.08 -9.64
N TYR A 23 -1.09 2.31 -9.90
CA TYR A 23 -2.21 2.82 -10.67
C TYR A 23 -3.53 2.55 -9.96
N ALA A 24 -4.44 3.49 -10.12
CA ALA A 24 -5.81 3.31 -9.73
C ALA A 24 -6.66 3.31 -11.01
N GLY A 25 -7.30 2.21 -11.28
CA GLY A 25 -8.08 2.00 -12.50
C GLY A 25 -9.57 2.26 -12.32
N LYS A 26 -10.33 1.96 -13.35
CA LYS A 26 -11.78 2.05 -13.41
C LYS A 26 -12.48 1.13 -12.40
N LYS A 27 -13.80 1.12 -12.41
CA LYS A 27 -14.64 0.34 -11.49
C LYS A 27 -14.15 -1.11 -11.31
N PRO A 28 -14.21 -1.66 -10.08
CA PRO A 28 -13.72 -3.01 -9.75
C PRO A 28 -14.39 -4.16 -10.53
N GLU A 29 -15.44 -3.87 -11.25
CA GLU A 29 -16.22 -4.83 -12.06
C GLU A 29 -15.69 -4.94 -13.50
N GLU A 30 -14.91 -3.96 -13.95
CA GLU A 30 -14.27 -3.99 -15.26
C GLU A 30 -12.96 -4.78 -15.15
N GLN A 31 -12.88 -5.90 -15.85
CA GLN A 31 -11.63 -6.67 -15.94
C GLN A 31 -10.54 -5.78 -16.53
N SER A 32 -9.53 -5.47 -15.74
CA SER A 32 -8.44 -4.56 -16.13
C SER A 32 -7.53 -5.13 -17.22
N GLY A 33 -7.71 -6.37 -17.64
CA GLY A 33 -6.78 -7.08 -18.53
C GLY A 33 -5.41 -7.37 -17.87
N TYR A 34 -5.29 -7.10 -16.59
CA TYR A 34 -4.06 -7.28 -15.83
C TYR A 34 -3.90 -8.74 -15.39
N ASP A 35 -2.72 -9.32 -15.66
CA ASP A 35 -2.40 -10.66 -15.19
C ASP A 35 -2.03 -10.65 -13.71
N LYS A 36 -3.02 -10.85 -12.88
CA LYS A 36 -2.90 -10.80 -11.40
C LYS A 36 -2.03 -11.90 -10.82
N THR A 37 -1.67 -12.91 -11.63
CA THR A 37 -0.78 -13.99 -11.21
C THR A 37 0.70 -13.63 -11.34
N LYS A 38 1.02 -12.58 -12.10
CA LYS A 38 2.36 -11.99 -12.14
C LYS A 38 2.56 -11.08 -10.96
N ASP A 39 3.82 -10.77 -10.67
CA ASP A 39 4.17 -9.97 -9.49
C ASP A 39 4.88 -8.66 -9.84
N VAL A 40 6.18 -8.62 -9.83
CA VAL A 40 6.97 -7.40 -10.04
C VAL A 40 7.35 -7.18 -11.49
N GLY A 41 7.63 -5.93 -11.87
CA GLY A 41 8.06 -5.55 -13.21
C GLY A 41 6.94 -5.50 -14.24
N LEU A 42 5.70 -5.36 -13.81
CA LEU A 42 4.55 -5.34 -14.70
C LEU A 42 4.36 -3.98 -15.36
N LYS A 43 4.04 -4.00 -16.64
CA LYS A 43 3.63 -2.78 -17.35
C LYS A 43 2.21 -2.41 -16.96
N ALA A 44 1.99 -1.13 -16.69
CA ALA A 44 0.66 -0.61 -16.46
C ALA A 44 -0.23 -0.90 -17.69
N PRO A 45 -1.47 -1.38 -17.49
CA PRO A 45 -2.47 -1.43 -18.55
C PRO A 45 -2.68 -0.04 -19.18
N LYS A 46 -3.06 0.00 -20.45
CA LYS A 46 -3.22 1.25 -21.20
C LYS A 46 -4.17 2.24 -20.51
N GLU A 47 -5.19 1.73 -19.84
CA GLU A 47 -6.22 2.52 -19.15
C GLU A 47 -5.81 2.93 -17.71
N ALA A 48 -4.67 2.45 -17.23
CA ALA A 48 -4.24 2.72 -15.87
C ALA A 48 -3.67 4.13 -15.72
N GLU A 49 -3.93 4.73 -14.58
CA GLU A 49 -3.28 5.96 -14.15
C GLU A 49 -1.96 5.62 -13.46
N VAL A 50 -0.83 5.98 -14.07
CA VAL A 50 0.49 5.78 -13.50
C VAL A 50 0.77 6.91 -12.50
N LEU A 51 0.83 6.56 -11.22
CA LEU A 51 1.05 7.51 -10.13
C LEU A 51 2.53 7.78 -9.85
N PHE A 52 3.40 6.83 -10.18
CA PHE A 52 4.85 6.94 -10.11
C PHE A 52 5.49 6.29 -11.33
N ASP A 53 6.27 7.06 -12.08
CA ASP A 53 6.95 6.64 -13.32
C ASP A 53 8.48 6.63 -13.21
N GLY A 54 9.01 6.68 -11.99
CA GLY A 54 10.44 6.79 -11.72
C GLY A 54 10.94 8.24 -11.60
N SER A 55 10.08 9.23 -11.75
CA SER A 55 10.48 10.64 -11.74
C SER A 55 9.89 11.43 -10.57
N MET A 56 10.66 12.40 -10.05
CA MET A 56 10.15 13.36 -9.07
C MET A 56 9.00 14.22 -9.65
N LYS A 57 8.95 14.38 -10.97
CA LYS A 57 7.84 15.07 -11.66
C LYS A 57 6.53 14.35 -11.44
N SER A 58 6.48 13.03 -11.60
CA SER A 58 5.27 12.23 -11.33
C SER A 58 4.90 12.26 -9.85
N VAL A 59 5.89 12.23 -8.94
CA VAL A 59 5.65 12.35 -7.50
C VAL A 59 4.97 13.69 -7.19
N LYS A 60 5.57 14.80 -7.58
CA LYS A 60 5.01 16.15 -7.34
C LYS A 60 3.65 16.38 -8.01
N LYS A 61 3.38 15.72 -9.14
CA LYS A 61 2.09 15.78 -9.84
C LYS A 61 0.99 15.07 -9.06
N ASN A 62 1.27 13.84 -8.56
CA ASN A 62 0.24 12.92 -8.10
C ASN A 62 0.13 12.85 -6.57
N TRP A 63 1.18 13.26 -5.82
CA TRP A 63 1.28 13.05 -4.39
C TRP A 63 1.50 14.34 -3.60
N GLU A 64 1.13 14.31 -2.34
CA GLU A 64 1.42 15.35 -1.34
C GLU A 64 1.80 14.69 -0.02
N MET A 65 2.42 15.44 0.88
CA MET A 65 2.77 14.95 2.22
C MET A 65 1.54 14.94 3.12
N TRP A 66 1.49 13.98 4.04
CA TRP A 66 0.44 13.88 5.05
C TRP A 66 1.05 13.87 6.47
N PRO A 67 0.43 14.52 7.46
CA PRO A 67 -0.80 15.32 7.36
C PRO A 67 -0.57 16.76 6.86
N LYS A 68 0.66 17.19 6.68
CA LYS A 68 1.03 18.56 6.28
C LYS A 68 1.18 18.67 4.76
N LYS A 69 0.10 18.95 4.08
CA LYS A 69 0.04 19.00 2.61
C LYS A 69 0.93 20.06 1.98
N ASP A 70 1.22 21.14 2.70
CA ASP A 70 2.08 22.23 2.25
C ASP A 70 3.57 21.95 2.47
N MET A 71 3.90 20.82 3.11
CA MET A 71 5.29 20.42 3.33
C MET A 71 5.91 19.94 2.02
N GLU A 72 7.17 20.29 1.81
CA GLU A 72 7.94 19.73 0.71
C GLU A 72 8.02 18.20 0.82
N ILE A 73 7.95 17.51 -0.32
CA ILE A 73 8.07 16.04 -0.37
C ILE A 73 9.50 15.68 0.02
N THR A 74 9.62 14.93 1.12
CA THR A 74 10.91 14.50 1.68
C THR A 74 11.35 13.12 1.18
N TRP A 75 10.52 12.46 0.39
CA TRP A 75 10.87 11.18 -0.23
C TRP A 75 11.80 11.42 -1.42
N GLU A 76 12.80 10.56 -1.57
CA GLU A 76 13.88 10.73 -2.54
C GLU A 76 13.82 9.71 -3.66
N ILE A 77 14.24 10.13 -4.87
CA ILE A 77 14.45 9.22 -5.99
C ILE A 77 15.81 8.59 -5.88
N MET A 78 15.87 7.28 -5.90
CA MET A 78 17.08 6.46 -5.87
C MET A 78 17.15 5.53 -7.08
N ASP A 79 18.32 4.97 -7.31
CA ASP A 79 18.48 3.87 -8.23
C ASP A 79 17.77 2.62 -7.67
N ASN A 80 17.22 1.81 -8.57
CA ASN A 80 16.65 0.53 -8.18
C ASN A 80 17.75 -0.36 -7.58
N PRO A 81 17.60 -0.84 -6.33
CA PRO A 81 18.66 -1.64 -5.70
C PRO A 81 18.88 -3.01 -6.37
N ASN A 82 17.95 -3.47 -7.20
CA ASN A 82 17.97 -4.81 -7.79
C ASN A 82 17.83 -4.80 -9.32
N GLY A 83 18.23 -3.75 -10.00
CA GLY A 83 18.14 -3.69 -11.47
C GLY A 83 18.09 -2.27 -12.02
N ASP A 84 17.61 -2.17 -13.24
CA ASP A 84 17.44 -0.88 -13.91
C ASP A 84 16.26 -0.08 -13.36
N GLY A 85 16.33 1.23 -13.58
CA GLY A 85 15.25 2.17 -13.23
C GLY A 85 15.44 2.90 -11.91
N LYS A 86 14.40 3.61 -11.50
CA LYS A 86 14.40 4.45 -10.29
C LYS A 86 13.34 4.00 -9.31
N THR A 87 13.63 4.22 -8.04
CA THR A 87 12.71 3.95 -6.93
C THR A 87 12.43 5.22 -6.15
N LEU A 88 11.33 5.21 -5.41
CA LEU A 88 10.99 6.27 -4.47
C LEU A 88 11.21 5.75 -3.05
N MET A 89 12.19 6.31 -2.36
CA MET A 89 12.55 5.93 -0.99
C MET A 89 11.96 6.92 0.01
N SER A 90 11.34 6.40 1.05
CA SER A 90 10.93 7.23 2.18
C SER A 90 12.13 7.75 2.94
N ALA A 91 12.06 8.99 3.41
CA ALA A 91 13.12 9.66 4.17
C ALA A 91 13.40 9.07 5.57
N GLY A 92 12.87 7.89 5.88
CA GLY A 92 13.09 7.23 7.17
C GLY A 92 12.69 8.12 8.34
N GLY A 93 11.41 8.25 8.61
CA GLY A 93 10.92 9.19 9.62
C GLY A 93 11.46 8.91 11.01
N LYS A 94 11.97 9.93 11.68
CA LYS A 94 12.32 9.90 13.10
C LYS A 94 11.09 9.87 14.01
N SER A 95 9.91 10.03 13.44
CA SER A 95 8.62 10.00 14.17
C SER A 95 7.53 9.34 13.31
N TRP A 96 6.72 8.51 13.94
CA TRP A 96 5.56 7.88 13.33
C TRP A 96 4.58 8.91 12.76
N GLY A 97 4.08 8.67 11.55
CA GLY A 97 3.01 9.47 10.94
C GLY A 97 3.38 10.86 10.44
N SER A 98 4.67 11.22 10.40
CA SER A 98 5.06 12.57 10.00
C SER A 98 5.51 12.71 8.55
N HIS A 99 5.57 11.61 7.79
CA HIS A 99 6.20 11.59 6.46
C HIS A 99 5.49 10.70 5.45
N ASP A 100 4.16 10.58 5.56
CA ASP A 100 3.38 9.76 4.63
C ASP A 100 3.17 10.51 3.32
N LEU A 101 3.10 9.77 2.22
CA LEU A 101 2.62 10.26 0.95
C LEU A 101 1.16 9.87 0.74
N VAL A 102 0.36 10.85 0.33
CA VAL A 102 -1.02 10.59 -0.07
C VAL A 102 -1.26 11.08 -1.49
N THR A 103 -2.15 10.41 -2.21
CA THR A 103 -2.54 10.88 -3.54
C THR A 103 -3.38 12.14 -3.46
N LYS A 104 -3.07 13.15 -4.30
CA LYS A 104 -3.88 14.36 -4.43
C LYS A 104 -5.28 14.05 -4.93
N LYS A 105 -5.38 13.12 -5.88
CA LYS A 105 -6.64 12.58 -6.39
C LYS A 105 -7.23 11.59 -5.39
N LYS A 106 -8.56 11.61 -5.26
CA LYS A 106 -9.31 10.76 -4.36
C LYS A 106 -9.98 9.65 -5.14
N TYR A 107 -9.94 8.44 -4.56
CA TYR A 107 -10.50 7.23 -5.17
C TYR A 107 -11.51 6.60 -4.20
N SER A 108 -12.60 6.03 -4.68
CA SER A 108 -13.54 5.27 -3.86
C SER A 108 -13.29 3.76 -3.99
N SER A 109 -13.92 3.09 -4.91
CA SER A 109 -13.61 1.69 -5.23
C SER A 109 -12.66 1.65 -6.41
N TYR A 110 -11.58 0.88 -6.34
CA TYR A 110 -10.54 0.87 -7.36
C TYR A 110 -9.71 -0.42 -7.34
N GLU A 111 -9.02 -0.66 -8.43
CA GLU A 111 -7.96 -1.66 -8.55
C GLU A 111 -6.61 -0.95 -8.48
N GLY A 112 -5.67 -1.49 -7.71
CA GLY A 112 -4.36 -0.89 -7.50
C GLY A 112 -3.24 -1.93 -7.57
N HIS A 113 -2.05 -1.46 -7.97
CA HIS A 113 -0.83 -2.24 -7.96
C HIS A 113 0.31 -1.42 -7.37
N VAL A 114 1.03 -2.02 -6.43
CA VAL A 114 2.15 -1.38 -5.72
C VAL A 114 3.29 -2.38 -5.65
N GLU A 115 4.45 -1.99 -6.15
CA GLU A 115 5.68 -2.74 -5.97
C GLU A 115 6.56 -2.08 -4.90
N PHE A 116 7.20 -2.89 -4.07
CA PHE A 116 8.01 -2.40 -2.97
C PHE A 116 9.15 -3.35 -2.60
N VAL A 117 10.20 -2.80 -2.02
CA VAL A 117 11.30 -3.55 -1.44
C VAL A 117 11.55 -3.08 0.00
N MET A 118 11.68 -4.03 0.90
CA MET A 118 12.02 -3.77 2.30
C MET A 118 13.55 -3.82 2.44
N MET A 119 14.16 -2.68 2.79
CA MET A 119 15.62 -2.57 2.89
C MET A 119 16.13 -2.71 4.33
N GLY A 120 15.23 -2.99 5.28
CA GLY A 120 15.56 -2.96 6.69
C GLY A 120 15.75 -1.54 7.24
N ALA A 121 15.83 -1.41 8.56
CA ALA A 121 15.93 -0.09 9.22
C ALA A 121 17.18 0.71 8.84
N ARG A 122 18.21 0.06 8.32
CA ARG A 122 19.48 0.68 7.90
C ARG A 122 19.56 0.96 6.40
N GLY A 123 18.57 0.51 5.63
CA GLY A 123 18.59 0.64 4.18
C GLY A 123 19.64 -0.24 3.48
N ASP A 124 20.26 -1.17 4.18
CA ASP A 124 21.32 -2.05 3.67
C ASP A 124 20.83 -3.41 3.17
N GLY A 125 19.51 -3.60 3.16
CA GLY A 125 18.87 -4.82 2.68
C GLY A 125 19.11 -6.07 3.53
N LYS A 126 19.71 -5.92 4.71
CA LYS A 126 20.00 -7.07 5.56
C LYS A 126 18.74 -7.75 6.07
N PRO A 127 18.74 -9.09 6.16
CA PRO A 127 17.56 -9.85 6.60
C PRO A 127 17.07 -9.51 7.99
N ASP A 128 17.96 -9.07 8.87
CA ASP A 128 17.70 -8.71 10.27
C ASP A 128 17.18 -7.27 10.48
N GLY A 129 17.13 -6.49 9.41
CA GLY A 129 16.62 -5.13 9.44
C GLY A 129 15.09 -5.10 9.54
N TYR A 130 14.56 -4.47 10.60
CA TYR A 130 13.12 -4.26 10.74
C TYR A 130 12.64 -3.14 9.82
N THR A 131 11.57 -3.40 9.09
CA THR A 131 10.85 -2.40 8.28
C THR A 131 9.37 -2.44 8.67
N ASN A 132 8.77 -1.28 8.83
CA ASN A 132 7.34 -1.13 9.04
C ASN A 132 6.81 -0.04 8.10
N SER A 133 5.75 -0.35 7.38
CA SER A 133 5.09 0.51 6.41
C SER A 133 3.72 -0.04 6.08
N GLY A 134 2.97 0.62 5.18
CA GLY A 134 1.69 0.10 4.74
C GLY A 134 1.15 0.79 3.50
N VAL A 135 0.23 0.12 2.84
CA VAL A 135 -0.59 0.68 1.76
C VAL A 135 -1.98 0.98 2.31
N TYR A 136 -2.29 2.27 2.42
CA TYR A 136 -3.56 2.71 2.99
C TYR A 136 -4.61 2.97 1.92
N MET A 137 -5.74 2.32 2.05
CA MET A 137 -6.94 2.60 1.28
C MET A 137 -7.85 3.54 2.08
N GLN A 138 -8.23 4.68 1.49
CA GLN A 138 -9.08 5.71 2.11
C GLN A 138 -8.55 6.26 3.44
N ASN A 139 -7.23 6.21 3.66
CA ASN A 139 -6.61 6.59 4.93
C ASN A 139 -7.23 5.87 6.15
N ARG A 140 -7.75 4.67 5.93
CA ARG A 140 -8.49 3.88 6.93
C ARG A 140 -8.03 2.44 7.00
N TYR A 141 -7.90 1.79 5.86
CA TYR A 141 -7.65 0.36 5.77
C TYR A 141 -6.24 0.15 5.27
N GLU A 142 -5.43 -0.52 6.07
CA GLU A 142 -4.03 -0.74 5.76
C GLU A 142 -3.79 -2.19 5.32
N ILE A 143 -3.13 -2.36 4.18
CA ILE A 143 -2.41 -3.59 3.87
C ILE A 143 -1.00 -3.40 4.43
N GLN A 144 -0.69 -4.13 5.49
CA GLN A 144 0.56 -3.98 6.23
C GLN A 144 1.78 -4.41 5.41
N ILE A 145 2.85 -3.65 5.56
CA ILE A 145 4.18 -3.97 5.06
C ILE A 145 5.11 -3.99 6.25
N GLU A 146 5.41 -5.17 6.76
CA GLU A 146 6.26 -5.34 7.92
C GLU A 146 7.20 -6.52 7.70
N SER A 147 8.51 -6.29 7.91
CA SER A 147 9.47 -7.38 7.90
C SER A 147 9.42 -8.15 9.22
N PRO A 148 9.64 -9.48 9.22
CA PRO A 148 9.74 -10.26 10.44
C PRO A 148 10.81 -9.70 11.39
N LYS A 149 10.59 -9.83 12.70
CA LYS A 149 11.55 -9.40 13.74
C LYS A 149 12.35 -10.60 14.24
N GLY A 150 13.68 -10.50 14.18
CA GLY A 150 14.57 -11.44 14.88
C GLY A 150 14.37 -12.90 14.48
N LYS A 151 14.04 -13.75 15.45
CA LYS A 151 13.88 -15.21 15.24
C LYS A 151 12.69 -15.58 14.35
N ASP A 152 11.76 -14.67 14.13
CA ASP A 152 10.58 -14.90 13.29
C ASP A 152 10.90 -14.88 11.80
N ILE A 153 12.14 -14.56 11.42
CA ILE A 153 12.62 -14.63 10.04
C ILE A 153 12.49 -16.06 9.46
N ALA A 154 12.62 -17.08 10.28
CA ALA A 154 12.47 -18.48 9.87
C ALA A 154 11.00 -18.92 9.74
N ASP A 155 10.09 -18.27 10.44
CA ASP A 155 8.65 -18.50 10.36
C ASP A 155 7.91 -17.17 10.15
N PRO A 156 7.77 -16.73 8.92
CA PRO A 156 7.07 -15.50 8.59
C PRO A 156 5.56 -15.55 8.92
N TYR A 157 5.06 -16.67 9.46
CA TYR A 157 3.69 -16.80 9.99
C TYR A 157 3.57 -16.68 11.50
N ASN A 158 4.67 -16.57 12.23
CA ASN A 158 4.63 -16.45 13.69
C ASN A 158 4.04 -15.10 14.16
N TRP A 159 3.71 -14.21 13.22
CA TRP A 159 2.95 -12.98 13.39
C TRP A 159 1.43 -13.20 13.60
N LYS A 160 0.95 -14.40 13.75
CA LYS A 160 -0.44 -14.72 14.14
C LYS A 160 -0.87 -14.04 15.45
N ILE A 161 0.07 -13.51 16.17
CA ILE A 161 -0.17 -12.80 17.42
C ILE A 161 -0.45 -11.33 17.10
N GLY A 162 -1.74 -10.96 17.06
CA GLY A 162 -2.17 -9.57 17.07
C GLY A 162 -2.57 -8.93 15.75
N GLY A 163 -2.64 -9.69 14.63
CA GLY A 163 -3.10 -9.13 13.34
C GLY A 163 -2.13 -8.15 12.69
N HIS A 164 -0.87 -8.19 13.08
CA HIS A 164 0.24 -7.52 12.45
C HIS A 164 1.00 -8.49 11.55
N GLY A 165 1.73 -7.97 10.58
CA GLY A 165 2.55 -8.73 9.66
C GLY A 165 2.23 -8.39 8.21
N ILE A 166 3.18 -8.72 7.32
CA ILE A 166 3.06 -8.36 5.91
C ILE A 166 1.79 -8.94 5.28
N ALA A 167 1.14 -8.14 4.45
CA ALA A 167 -0.12 -8.42 3.78
C ALA A 167 -1.33 -8.61 4.71
N ALA A 168 -1.21 -8.42 6.04
CA ALA A 168 -2.38 -8.37 6.91
C ALA A 168 -3.17 -7.07 6.68
N PHE A 169 -4.50 -7.14 6.84
CA PHE A 169 -5.27 -5.94 7.16
C PHE A 169 -5.02 -5.65 8.64
N CYS A 170 -4.33 -4.55 8.90
CA CYS A 170 -3.80 -4.25 10.22
C CYS A 170 -4.87 -4.38 11.31
N MET A 171 -4.59 -5.23 12.32
CA MET A 171 -5.45 -5.53 13.46
C MET A 171 -6.82 -6.15 13.14
N ASP A 172 -7.08 -6.55 11.90
CA ASP A 172 -8.35 -7.12 11.49
C ASP A 172 -8.23 -8.55 10.93
N ARG A 173 -7.36 -8.76 9.95
CA ARG A 173 -7.26 -10.04 9.25
C ARG A 173 -5.86 -10.33 8.76
N VAL A 174 -5.41 -11.57 8.96
CA VAL A 174 -4.16 -12.11 8.41
C VAL A 174 -4.39 -12.70 7.01
N PRO A 175 -3.38 -12.73 6.11
CA PRO A 175 -3.52 -13.38 4.81
C PRO A 175 -3.67 -14.90 4.94
N ASP A 176 -4.37 -15.50 3.99
CA ASP A 176 -4.63 -16.94 3.97
C ASP A 176 -3.39 -17.77 3.55
N ARG A 177 -2.39 -17.12 2.93
CA ARG A 177 -1.16 -17.74 2.42
C ARG A 177 0.05 -16.85 2.62
N ASN A 178 1.22 -17.47 2.72
CA ASN A 178 2.51 -16.78 2.73
C ASN A 178 3.09 -16.65 1.33
N ALA A 179 3.43 -15.42 0.95
CA ALA A 179 4.20 -15.13 -0.25
C ALA A 179 5.44 -14.28 0.08
N TRP A 180 5.93 -14.35 1.34
CA TRP A 180 7.04 -13.54 1.80
C TRP A 180 8.34 -13.85 1.05
N ARG A 181 9.12 -12.79 0.83
CA ARG A 181 10.49 -12.82 0.31
C ARG A 181 11.40 -12.07 1.27
N PRO A 182 12.67 -12.46 1.39
CA PRO A 182 13.64 -11.76 2.23
C PRO A 182 13.75 -10.27 1.94
N ASN A 183 14.17 -9.49 2.95
CA ASN A 183 14.55 -8.10 2.74
C ASN A 183 15.54 -7.97 1.57
N GLY A 184 15.47 -6.87 0.85
CA GLY A 184 16.24 -6.66 -0.37
C GLY A 184 15.63 -7.29 -1.63
N GLN A 185 14.59 -8.10 -1.51
CA GLN A 185 13.85 -8.60 -2.66
C GLN A 185 12.54 -7.81 -2.88
N TRP A 186 12.18 -7.65 -4.15
CA TRP A 186 10.95 -6.97 -4.53
C TRP A 186 9.72 -7.78 -4.20
N HIS A 187 8.71 -7.10 -3.68
CA HIS A 187 7.35 -7.57 -3.48
C HIS A 187 6.38 -6.77 -4.34
N ALA A 188 5.20 -7.32 -4.56
CA ALA A 188 4.09 -6.62 -5.14
C ALA A 188 2.79 -6.92 -4.40
N PHE A 189 1.99 -5.89 -4.18
CA PHE A 189 0.57 -6.02 -3.91
C PHE A 189 -0.22 -5.61 -5.14
N HIS A 190 -1.05 -6.51 -5.61
CA HIS A 190 -2.14 -6.19 -6.51
C HIS A 190 -3.44 -6.34 -5.76
N PHE A 191 -4.34 -5.38 -5.83
CA PHE A 191 -5.56 -5.44 -5.04
C PHE A 191 -6.76 -4.79 -5.72
N ILE A 192 -7.94 -5.32 -5.40
CA ILE A 192 -9.23 -4.73 -5.74
C ILE A 192 -9.87 -4.29 -4.44
N PHE A 193 -10.11 -3.00 -4.28
CA PHE A 193 -10.75 -2.42 -3.11
C PHE A 193 -12.16 -1.96 -3.46
N LYS A 194 -13.13 -2.38 -2.66
CA LYS A 194 -14.52 -1.94 -2.70
C LYS A 194 -14.84 -1.16 -1.45
N ASP A 195 -15.27 0.08 -1.65
CA ASP A 195 -15.60 0.99 -0.55
C ASP A 195 -16.73 0.49 0.34
N ALA A 196 -16.74 0.91 1.60
CA ALA A 196 -17.84 0.72 2.51
C ALA A 196 -19.10 1.43 1.98
N LYS A 197 -20.26 0.84 2.21
CA LYS A 197 -21.55 1.47 1.86
C LYS A 197 -22.11 2.22 3.05
N TRP A 198 -22.73 3.33 2.77
CA TRP A 198 -23.26 4.22 3.77
C TRP A 198 -24.63 4.76 3.34
N ASP A 199 -25.49 4.91 4.34
CA ASP A 199 -26.77 5.63 4.24
C ASP A 199 -26.69 6.82 5.19
N GLY A 200 -26.54 8.03 4.62
CA GLY A 200 -26.13 9.19 5.40
C GLY A 200 -24.81 8.93 6.15
N ASP A 201 -24.83 9.04 7.47
CA ASP A 201 -23.69 8.76 8.34
C ASP A 201 -23.65 7.29 8.84
N ASN A 202 -24.65 6.49 8.51
CA ASN A 202 -24.74 5.11 8.94
C ASN A 202 -23.99 4.19 7.98
N LYS A 203 -22.98 3.47 8.46
CA LYS A 203 -22.30 2.44 7.67
C LYS A 203 -23.22 1.20 7.55
N ILE A 204 -23.73 0.92 6.34
CA ILE A 204 -24.63 -0.20 6.07
C ILE A 204 -23.90 -1.44 5.52
N ALA A 205 -22.66 -1.29 5.03
CA ALA A 205 -21.80 -2.43 4.69
C ALA A 205 -20.33 -2.05 4.86
N ASN A 206 -19.51 -3.00 5.31
CA ASN A 206 -18.08 -2.82 5.42
C ASN A 206 -17.40 -2.79 4.04
N ALA A 207 -16.21 -2.21 3.98
CA ALA A 207 -15.35 -2.31 2.83
C ALA A 207 -14.94 -3.76 2.58
N ARG A 208 -14.58 -4.08 1.34
CA ARG A 208 -14.09 -5.41 0.96
C ARG A 208 -12.86 -5.28 0.08
N ALA A 209 -11.94 -6.24 0.22
CA ALA A 209 -10.77 -6.27 -0.63
C ALA A 209 -10.42 -7.69 -1.07
N THR A 210 -9.90 -7.78 -2.29
CA THR A 210 -9.19 -8.97 -2.80
C THR A 210 -7.75 -8.55 -3.02
N VAL A 211 -6.80 -9.29 -2.46
CA VAL A 211 -5.37 -8.96 -2.52
C VAL A 211 -4.58 -10.15 -3.03
N TRP A 212 -3.71 -9.88 -3.99
CA TRP A 212 -2.64 -10.78 -4.41
C TRP A 212 -1.32 -10.21 -3.90
N TRP A 213 -0.55 -11.05 -3.22
CA TRP A 213 0.80 -10.74 -2.77
C TRP A 213 1.78 -11.61 -3.56
N ASN A 214 2.67 -10.98 -4.30
CA ASN A 214 3.61 -11.67 -5.19
C ASN A 214 2.92 -12.68 -6.14
N GLY A 215 1.77 -12.29 -6.70
CA GLY A 215 0.98 -13.13 -7.61
C GLY A 215 0.11 -14.20 -6.92
N ILE A 216 0.24 -14.39 -5.61
CA ILE A 216 -0.56 -15.34 -4.83
C ILE A 216 -1.74 -14.61 -4.19
N LYS A 217 -2.96 -15.07 -4.45
CA LYS A 217 -4.15 -14.51 -3.81
C LYS A 217 -4.14 -14.85 -2.31
N VAL A 218 -4.06 -13.83 -1.47
CA VAL A 218 -3.93 -13.93 -0.02
C VAL A 218 -5.17 -13.43 0.74
N HIS A 219 -6.01 -12.63 0.08
CA HIS A 219 -7.34 -12.28 0.55
C HIS A 219 -8.31 -12.37 -0.62
N ASP A 220 -9.46 -13.01 -0.42
CA ASP A 220 -10.49 -13.16 -1.45
C ASP A 220 -11.78 -12.50 -1.03
N ASN A 221 -12.12 -11.36 -1.63
CA ASN A 221 -13.30 -10.57 -1.31
C ASN A 221 -13.51 -10.41 0.21
N ALA A 222 -12.40 -10.27 0.93
CA ALA A 222 -12.38 -10.21 2.38
C ALA A 222 -13.08 -8.94 2.86
N GLU A 223 -13.93 -9.08 3.86
CA GLU A 223 -14.51 -7.94 4.56
C GLU A 223 -13.46 -7.30 5.45
N VAL A 224 -13.31 -5.96 5.37
CA VAL A 224 -12.38 -5.17 6.18
C VAL A 224 -13.21 -4.31 7.13
N LYS A 225 -13.15 -4.64 8.42
CA LYS A 225 -14.01 -4.06 9.46
C LYS A 225 -13.36 -2.90 10.18
N ASN A 226 -12.10 -3.07 10.54
CA ASN A 226 -11.37 -2.11 11.34
C ASN A 226 -10.64 -1.11 10.46
N CYS A 227 -10.64 0.13 10.89
CA CYS A 227 -9.76 1.14 10.35
C CYS A 227 -8.71 1.49 11.41
N LEU A 228 -7.51 1.80 10.96
CA LEU A 228 -6.49 2.34 11.85
C LEU A 228 -6.93 3.67 12.44
N LEU A 229 -6.56 3.88 13.68
CA LEU A 229 -7.10 4.80 14.66
C LEU A 229 -6.98 6.31 14.36
N TYR A 230 -6.62 6.74 13.18
CA TYR A 230 -6.30 8.15 12.93
C TYR A 230 -7.41 8.96 12.27
N THR A 231 -8.61 8.41 12.22
CA THR A 231 -9.76 9.16 11.72
C THR A 231 -10.92 9.10 12.69
N SER A 232 -10.86 9.94 13.70
CA SER A 232 -12.12 10.51 14.19
C SER A 232 -12.72 11.32 13.06
N PRO A 233 -14.05 11.33 12.92
CA PRO A 233 -14.75 12.10 11.91
C PRO A 233 -14.44 13.58 11.97
#